data_483fc4c8de564c969123ee823f3741c2
#
_entry.id   483fc4c8de564c969123ee823f3741c2
#
_cell.length_a   1.000
_cell.length_b   1.000
_cell.length_c   1.000
_cell.angle_alpha   90.00
_cell.angle_beta   90.00
_cell.angle_gamma   90.00
#
_symmetry.space_group_name_H-M   'P 1'
#
loop_
_entity.id
_entity.type
_entity.pdbx_description
1 polymer ?
#
loop_
_entity_poly.entity_id
_entity_poly.type
_entity_poly.pdbx_seq_one_letter_code
_entity_poly.pdbx_strand_id
1 'polypeptide(L)'
;MKVAECTTILVGKKASLDGSTLIARSEDGGREILPESFKVILPENQPRHYKSVLTGCEVELPGEPLRYTSVPNAHGKYGVWAAAGINEENVAMTATETITTNARIQGIDPLLVGEGLGEEDFVTLTLPYIHSAREGVLRVGELLAKYGTYEMNGMAFSDKDEIWYLETIGGHHWAARRIPDDAYVVAPNRLNIDEFDFESSDFMASADLQTIIADYKLNPDFEGYNLRHIFGSATVKDTHYNNPRAWYVQHYFDANLQTTPLDQDQPFIVHADRKISVDDIMFLMASHYQNTPYDVYGDQGTVTEKKRFRPIGINRNFETHILQIRNDVPAGLAGVQWLGFGPNTFNAMVPFYTNIVDTPASFRDTGSKFNLQSIFWLNKLMSQLGDTNFKLYGELESAFEQKTVAACYRVQHQTDKQVQELQGAKLQACLTKANQEMADLTFANTVELLGKMVEEGHAHMQLKYDLLD
;
A
#
# COMPACT_ATOMS: atom_id res chain seq x y z
N MET A 1 3.71 20.26 -4.85
CA MET A 1 2.84 19.07 -4.95
C MET A 1 2.36 18.77 -3.53
N LYS A 2 1.10 18.42 -3.28
CA LYS A 2 0.69 17.93 -1.96
C LYS A 2 1.07 16.46 -1.89
N VAL A 3 1.82 16.13 -0.87
CA VAL A 3 2.36 14.82 -0.54
C VAL A 3 1.23 13.79 -0.51
N ALA A 4 1.43 12.64 -1.15
CA ALA A 4 0.61 11.45 -0.96
C ALA A 4 0.71 11.01 0.51
N GLU A 5 -0.37 10.49 1.08
CA GLU A 5 -0.42 10.13 2.50
C GLU A 5 -1.05 8.73 2.61
N CYS A 6 -0.23 7.76 2.92
CA CYS A 6 -0.51 6.33 2.81
C CYS A 6 -0.70 5.65 4.17
N THR A 7 -1.03 4.37 4.18
CA THR A 7 -0.97 3.49 5.36
C THR A 7 -0.44 2.15 4.91
N THR A 8 0.62 1.66 5.56
CA THR A 8 1.25 0.38 5.26
C THR A 8 0.98 -0.63 6.37
N ILE A 9 0.62 -1.88 6.02
CA ILE A 9 0.49 -3.03 6.93
C ILE A 9 1.34 -4.17 6.38
N LEU A 10 2.21 -4.73 7.23
CA LEU A 10 3.08 -5.85 6.90
C LEU A 10 2.77 -7.03 7.82
N VAL A 11 2.71 -8.26 7.29
CA VAL A 11 2.40 -9.45 8.09
C VAL A 11 3.36 -10.58 7.76
N GLY A 12 4.13 -11.01 8.74
CA GLY A 12 5.07 -12.11 8.64
C GLY A 12 4.39 -13.47 8.39
N LYS A 13 5.10 -14.38 7.72
CA LYS A 13 4.55 -15.68 7.27
C LYS A 13 4.01 -16.58 8.37
N LYS A 14 4.49 -16.44 9.60
CA LYS A 14 3.95 -17.19 10.75
C LYS A 14 2.79 -16.47 11.44
N ALA A 15 2.64 -15.15 11.25
CA ALA A 15 1.50 -14.38 11.70
C ALA A 15 0.31 -14.50 10.73
N SER A 16 0.56 -14.67 9.43
CA SER A 16 -0.49 -14.83 8.43
C SER A 16 -1.24 -16.16 8.55
N LEU A 17 -2.48 -16.18 8.08
CA LEU A 17 -3.38 -17.33 8.19
C LEU A 17 -2.89 -18.53 7.36
N ASP A 18 -2.41 -18.29 6.16
CA ASP A 18 -2.03 -19.29 5.15
C ASP A 18 -0.51 -19.48 5.02
N GLY A 19 0.29 -18.81 5.84
CA GLY A 19 1.75 -18.90 5.77
C GLY A 19 2.40 -17.99 4.71
N SER A 20 1.63 -17.15 4.05
CA SER A 20 2.14 -16.14 3.09
C SER A 20 2.87 -15.02 3.80
N THR A 21 3.83 -14.38 3.12
CA THR A 21 4.22 -13.02 3.46
C THR A 21 3.23 -12.05 2.83
N LEU A 22 2.82 -11.01 3.57
CA LEU A 22 1.85 -10.02 3.11
C LEU A 22 2.41 -8.61 3.32
N ILE A 23 2.48 -7.82 2.25
CA ILE A 23 2.77 -6.40 2.33
C ILE A 23 1.63 -5.61 1.67
N ALA A 24 1.02 -4.71 2.42
CA ALA A 24 -0.14 -3.96 1.98
C ALA A 24 0.07 -2.47 2.17
N ARG A 25 -0.46 -1.66 1.24
CA ARG A 25 -0.47 -0.20 1.35
C ARG A 25 -1.69 0.39 0.65
N SER A 26 -2.23 1.46 1.23
CA SER A 26 -3.15 2.37 0.53
C SER A 26 -2.37 3.54 -0.06
N GLU A 27 -2.64 3.92 -1.31
CA GLU A 27 -2.13 5.15 -1.88
C GLU A 27 -3.18 6.25 -1.81
N ASP A 28 -2.92 7.25 -0.96
CA ASP A 28 -3.86 8.31 -0.67
C ASP A 28 -3.35 9.64 -1.23
N GLY A 29 -4.18 10.27 -2.04
CA GLY A 29 -3.78 11.48 -2.73
C GLY A 29 -4.26 12.79 -2.12
N GLY A 30 -4.02 13.87 -2.86
CA GLY A 30 -4.50 15.20 -2.58
C GLY A 30 -5.90 15.47 -3.13
N ARG A 31 -6.10 16.70 -3.62
CA ARG A 31 -7.37 17.11 -4.26
C ARG A 31 -7.45 16.74 -5.73
N GLU A 32 -6.32 16.59 -6.40
CA GLU A 32 -6.24 16.14 -7.79
C GLU A 32 -6.50 14.63 -7.84
N ILE A 33 -7.33 14.18 -8.75
CA ILE A 33 -7.53 12.75 -9.00
C ILE A 33 -6.37 12.29 -9.89
N LEU A 34 -5.59 11.34 -9.39
CA LEU A 34 -4.54 10.67 -10.14
C LEU A 34 -5.02 9.25 -10.46
N PRO A 35 -5.50 9.00 -11.68
CA PRO A 35 -5.99 7.68 -12.05
C PRO A 35 -4.83 6.68 -12.13
N GLU A 36 -5.07 5.49 -11.60
CA GLU A 36 -4.12 4.37 -11.58
C GLU A 36 -4.52 3.30 -12.61
N SER A 37 -3.53 2.54 -13.05
CA SER A 37 -3.69 1.41 -13.96
C SER A 37 -3.01 0.17 -13.42
N PHE A 38 -3.52 -1.01 -13.75
CA PHE A 38 -2.84 -2.27 -13.49
C PHE A 38 -2.16 -2.78 -14.76
N LYS A 39 -0.84 -2.94 -14.72
CA LYS A 39 -0.04 -3.34 -15.89
C LYS A 39 0.93 -4.47 -15.56
N VAL A 40 1.27 -5.24 -16.57
CA VAL A 40 2.47 -6.08 -16.57
C VAL A 40 3.53 -5.41 -17.45
N ILE A 41 4.73 -5.27 -16.93
CA ILE A 41 5.86 -4.67 -17.63
C ILE A 41 6.81 -5.78 -18.06
N LEU A 42 6.91 -5.97 -19.37
CA LEU A 42 7.77 -7.00 -19.96
C LEU A 42 9.23 -6.49 -20.06
N PRO A 43 10.24 -7.39 -20.03
CA PRO A 43 11.65 -7.00 -20.09
C PRO A 43 12.00 -6.11 -21.28
N GLU A 44 11.45 -6.41 -22.46
CA GLU A 44 11.68 -5.65 -23.69
C GLU A 44 11.09 -4.24 -23.69
N ASN A 45 10.15 -3.95 -22.79
CA ASN A 45 9.48 -2.65 -22.65
C ASN A 45 10.13 -1.75 -21.57
N GLN A 46 11.23 -2.21 -20.95
CA GLN A 46 11.89 -1.49 -19.88
C GLN A 46 13.05 -0.63 -20.43
N PRO A 47 13.22 0.61 -19.92
CA PRO A 47 14.30 1.47 -20.38
C PRO A 47 15.67 0.97 -19.92
N ARG A 48 16.73 1.30 -20.67
CA ARG A 48 18.13 1.14 -20.24
C ARG A 48 18.69 2.37 -19.55
N HIS A 49 18.08 3.50 -19.84
CA HIS A 49 18.36 4.79 -19.24
C HIS A 49 17.06 5.37 -18.73
N TYR A 50 17.00 5.67 -17.45
CA TYR A 50 15.84 6.25 -16.78
C TYR A 50 16.09 7.72 -16.48
N LYS A 51 15.06 8.54 -16.64
CA LYS A 51 15.08 9.95 -16.26
C LYS A 51 13.85 10.27 -15.43
N SER A 52 14.05 10.67 -14.17
CA SER A 52 12.96 11.16 -13.33
C SER A 52 12.27 12.35 -13.99
N VAL A 53 10.94 12.33 -14.00
CA VAL A 53 10.13 13.39 -14.61
C VAL A 53 10.12 14.65 -13.74
N LEU A 54 10.15 14.48 -12.41
CA LEU A 54 10.05 15.60 -11.48
C LEU A 54 11.38 16.31 -11.26
N THR A 55 12.47 15.58 -11.19
CA THR A 55 13.79 16.14 -10.86
C THR A 55 14.76 16.18 -12.04
N GLY A 56 14.52 15.35 -13.05
CA GLY A 56 15.46 15.16 -14.14
C GLY A 56 16.68 14.32 -13.79
N CYS A 57 16.71 13.67 -12.61
CA CYS A 57 17.77 12.73 -12.22
C CYS A 57 17.87 11.59 -13.22
N GLU A 58 19.08 11.31 -13.70
CA GLU A 58 19.34 10.29 -14.71
C GLU A 58 20.02 9.07 -14.09
N VAL A 59 19.48 7.88 -14.37
CA VAL A 59 19.94 6.62 -13.81
C VAL A 59 20.17 5.60 -14.94
N GLU A 60 21.38 5.08 -15.02
CA GLU A 60 21.70 3.94 -15.88
C GLU A 60 21.21 2.64 -15.22
N LEU A 61 20.46 1.85 -15.97
CA LEU A 61 19.83 0.64 -15.46
C LEU A 61 20.59 -0.62 -15.90
N PRO A 62 20.60 -1.69 -15.08
CA PRO A 62 21.20 -2.98 -15.43
C PRO A 62 20.59 -3.59 -16.70
N GLY A 63 21.35 -4.50 -17.32
CA GLY A 63 21.06 -5.03 -18.64
C GLY A 63 19.91 -6.04 -18.76
N GLU A 64 19.48 -6.68 -17.68
CA GLU A 64 18.56 -7.81 -17.71
C GLU A 64 17.44 -7.64 -16.68
N PRO A 65 16.43 -6.81 -17.00
CA PRO A 65 15.32 -6.59 -16.10
C PRO A 65 14.37 -7.81 -16.11
N LEU A 66 13.80 -8.12 -14.95
CA LEU A 66 12.73 -9.09 -14.79
C LEU A 66 11.39 -8.51 -15.23
N ARG A 67 10.48 -9.36 -15.69
CA ARG A 67 9.07 -8.99 -15.85
C ARG A 67 8.44 -8.76 -14.47
N TYR A 68 7.57 -7.74 -14.34
CA TYR A 68 6.86 -7.48 -13.10
C TYR A 68 5.46 -6.90 -13.35
N THR A 69 4.55 -7.08 -12.39
CA THR A 69 3.29 -6.33 -12.32
C THR A 69 3.54 -4.94 -11.75
N SER A 70 2.72 -3.98 -12.13
CA SER A 70 2.88 -2.58 -11.71
C SER A 70 1.54 -1.89 -11.60
N VAL A 71 1.43 -0.92 -10.69
CA VAL A 71 0.27 -0.02 -10.59
C VAL A 71 0.74 1.41 -10.85
N PRO A 72 0.98 1.77 -12.12
CA PRO A 72 1.47 3.08 -12.49
C PRO A 72 0.33 4.10 -12.63
N ASN A 73 0.68 5.38 -12.49
CA ASN A 73 -0.21 6.49 -12.81
C ASN A 73 -0.62 6.46 -14.30
N ALA A 74 -1.92 6.59 -14.57
CA ALA A 74 -2.47 6.40 -15.92
C ALA A 74 -2.16 7.53 -16.91
N HIS A 75 -1.76 8.71 -16.46
CA HIS A 75 -1.50 9.85 -17.36
C HIS A 75 -0.04 10.29 -17.44
N GLY A 76 0.86 9.72 -16.66
CA GLY A 76 2.30 9.95 -16.72
C GLY A 76 2.76 11.40 -16.49
N LYS A 77 1.89 12.30 -16.02
CA LYS A 77 2.21 13.71 -15.77
C LYS A 77 3.36 13.91 -14.79
N TYR A 78 3.44 13.02 -13.81
CA TYR A 78 4.44 13.04 -12.74
C TYR A 78 5.45 11.90 -12.84
N GLY A 79 5.53 11.23 -13.98
CA GLY A 79 6.36 10.05 -14.19
C GLY A 79 5.55 8.76 -14.22
N VAL A 80 6.24 7.62 -14.04
CA VAL A 80 5.60 6.30 -13.97
C VAL A 80 4.76 6.20 -12.70
N TRP A 81 5.31 6.65 -11.59
CA TRP A 81 4.69 6.63 -10.27
C TRP A 81 4.04 5.27 -9.98
N ALA A 82 4.85 4.23 -10.00
CA ALA A 82 4.36 2.89 -9.73
C ALA A 82 4.23 2.69 -8.22
N ALA A 83 3.01 2.41 -7.74
CA ALA A 83 2.74 2.23 -6.32
C ALA A 83 3.29 0.91 -5.78
N ALA A 84 3.20 -0.17 -6.57
CA ALA A 84 3.55 -1.51 -6.12
C ALA A 84 3.67 -2.50 -7.27
N GLY A 85 4.24 -3.68 -6.98
CA GLY A 85 4.25 -4.81 -7.91
C GLY A 85 4.93 -6.05 -7.35
N ILE A 86 4.85 -7.14 -8.11
CA ILE A 86 5.54 -8.40 -7.85
C ILE A 86 6.27 -8.79 -9.13
N ASN A 87 7.56 -9.13 -9.03
CA ASN A 87 8.33 -9.60 -10.18
C ASN A 87 8.19 -11.11 -10.41
N GLU A 88 8.70 -11.61 -11.52
CA GLU A 88 8.55 -13.02 -11.93
C GLU A 88 9.28 -14.03 -11.02
N GLU A 89 10.13 -13.57 -10.13
CA GLU A 89 10.77 -14.38 -9.09
C GLU A 89 10.02 -14.33 -7.74
N ASN A 90 8.80 -13.77 -7.74
CA ASN A 90 7.96 -13.61 -6.57
C ASN A 90 8.59 -12.71 -5.48
N VAL A 91 9.31 -11.69 -5.88
CA VAL A 91 9.68 -10.60 -4.99
C VAL A 91 8.67 -9.48 -5.14
N ALA A 92 8.09 -9.05 -4.03
CA ALA A 92 7.12 -7.97 -3.95
C ALA A 92 7.76 -6.69 -3.43
N MET A 93 7.31 -5.56 -3.94
CA MET A 93 7.70 -4.23 -3.46
C MET A 93 6.49 -3.30 -3.44
N THR A 94 6.35 -2.53 -2.36
CA THR A 94 5.48 -1.37 -2.27
C THR A 94 6.30 -0.13 -1.92
N ALA A 95 6.07 0.97 -2.62
CA ALA A 95 6.71 2.26 -2.44
C ALA A 95 5.77 3.38 -2.92
N THR A 96 5.56 4.45 -2.16
CA THR A 96 6.22 4.77 -0.90
C THR A 96 5.20 5.16 0.18
N GLU A 97 5.56 4.94 1.43
CA GLU A 97 4.88 5.57 2.56
C GLU A 97 5.57 6.90 2.84
N THR A 98 4.94 8.04 2.56
CA THR A 98 5.54 9.33 2.89
C THR A 98 5.71 9.49 4.40
N ILE A 99 6.94 9.69 4.86
CA ILE A 99 7.27 9.84 6.27
C ILE A 99 7.86 11.23 6.58
N THR A 100 8.12 11.51 7.85
CA THR A 100 8.68 12.79 8.29
C THR A 100 9.84 12.57 9.24
N THR A 101 10.91 13.37 9.09
CA THR A 101 12.05 13.40 9.99
C THR A 101 12.20 14.76 10.64
N ASN A 102 13.01 14.82 11.72
CA ASN A 102 13.22 16.06 12.47
C ASN A 102 14.27 16.97 11.81
N ALA A 103 14.29 18.23 12.24
CA ALA A 103 15.18 19.25 11.70
C ALA A 103 16.68 18.98 11.99
N ARG A 104 17.01 18.17 13.00
CA ARG A 104 18.42 17.86 13.34
C ARG A 104 19.07 17.11 12.19
N ILE A 105 18.44 16.01 11.73
CA ILE A 105 18.99 15.25 10.61
C ILE A 105 18.88 16.01 9.29
N GLN A 106 17.82 16.79 9.06
CA GLN A 106 17.68 17.62 7.86
C GLN A 106 18.80 18.71 7.77
N GLY A 107 19.36 19.12 8.89
CA GLY A 107 20.50 20.03 8.93
C GLY A 107 21.85 19.35 8.63
N ILE A 108 21.94 18.03 8.73
CA ILE A 108 23.15 17.23 8.51
C ILE A 108 23.14 16.64 7.10
N ASP A 109 22.02 16.03 6.71
CA ASP A 109 21.81 15.40 5.40
C ASP A 109 20.51 15.95 4.79
N PRO A 110 20.54 17.14 4.18
CA PRO A 110 19.36 17.79 3.62
C PRO A 110 18.82 17.04 2.39
N LEU A 111 17.51 17.13 2.19
CA LEU A 111 16.86 16.57 1.00
C LEU A 111 17.34 17.27 -0.29
N LEU A 112 17.51 16.51 -1.35
CA LEU A 112 17.98 16.98 -2.66
C LEU A 112 16.79 17.48 -3.52
N VAL A 113 16.15 18.52 -3.07
CA VAL A 113 14.96 19.07 -3.74
C VAL A 113 15.30 19.52 -5.17
N GLY A 114 14.66 18.88 -6.16
CA GLY A 114 14.87 19.13 -7.58
C GLY A 114 16.02 18.36 -8.22
N GLU A 115 16.68 17.45 -7.51
CA GLU A 115 17.83 16.69 -8.02
C GLU A 115 17.76 15.18 -7.71
N GLY A 116 17.27 14.79 -6.52
CA GLY A 116 17.23 13.39 -6.05
C GLY A 116 16.12 12.55 -6.67
N LEU A 117 16.04 11.30 -6.26
CA LEU A 117 14.96 10.36 -6.59
C LEU A 117 13.76 10.56 -5.66
N GLY A 118 12.58 10.14 -6.09
CA GLY A 118 11.38 10.20 -5.29
C GLY A 118 10.44 9.01 -5.46
N GLU A 119 9.26 9.16 -4.90
CA GLU A 119 8.21 8.12 -4.90
C GLU A 119 7.92 7.59 -6.30
N GLU A 120 7.88 8.46 -7.30
CA GLU A 120 7.58 8.13 -8.69
C GLU A 120 8.63 7.22 -9.35
N ASP A 121 9.81 7.10 -8.77
CA ASP A 121 10.97 6.44 -9.38
C ASP A 121 11.25 5.04 -8.81
N PHE A 122 11.07 4.85 -7.48
CA PHE A 122 11.69 3.72 -6.75
C PHE A 122 11.25 2.34 -7.22
N VAL A 123 9.97 2.08 -7.48
CA VAL A 123 9.52 0.75 -7.93
C VAL A 123 10.13 0.41 -9.28
N THR A 124 10.11 1.36 -10.22
CA THR A 124 10.67 1.18 -11.58
C THR A 124 12.18 0.95 -11.56
N LEU A 125 12.90 1.61 -10.66
CA LEU A 125 14.36 1.50 -10.53
C LEU A 125 14.82 0.26 -9.76
N THR A 126 13.93 -0.37 -9.00
CA THR A 126 14.31 -1.41 -8.03
C THR A 126 13.72 -2.78 -8.39
N LEU A 127 12.40 -2.90 -8.48
CA LEU A 127 11.70 -4.18 -8.56
C LEU A 127 12.14 -5.09 -9.73
N PRO A 128 12.42 -4.56 -10.94
CA PRO A 128 12.88 -5.40 -12.05
C PRO A 128 14.29 -6.00 -11.90
N TYR A 129 15.05 -5.58 -10.89
CA TYR A 129 16.48 -5.87 -10.77
C TYR A 129 16.85 -6.54 -9.46
N ILE A 130 15.88 -7.12 -8.75
CA ILE A 130 16.09 -7.78 -7.46
C ILE A 130 15.53 -9.19 -7.45
N HIS A 131 16.24 -10.10 -6.75
CA HIS A 131 15.91 -11.54 -6.66
C HIS A 131 15.51 -11.95 -5.23
N SER A 132 15.54 -11.02 -4.28
CA SER A 132 15.09 -11.22 -2.91
C SER A 132 14.64 -9.90 -2.26
N ALA A 133 13.89 -9.98 -1.17
CA ALA A 133 13.50 -8.81 -0.39
C ALA A 133 14.72 -8.06 0.15
N ARG A 134 15.76 -8.77 0.58
CA ARG A 134 17.03 -8.22 1.06
C ARG A 134 17.78 -7.45 -0.03
N GLU A 135 17.81 -7.96 -1.25
CA GLU A 135 18.40 -7.25 -2.40
C GLU A 135 17.65 -5.95 -2.70
N GLY A 136 16.33 -5.91 -2.46
CA GLY A 136 15.53 -4.68 -2.58
C GLY A 136 16.03 -3.57 -1.67
N VAL A 137 16.31 -3.89 -0.41
CA VAL A 137 16.88 -2.95 0.57
C VAL A 137 18.25 -2.44 0.12
N LEU A 138 19.14 -3.36 -0.29
CA LEU A 138 20.50 -3.02 -0.70
C LEU A 138 20.48 -2.13 -1.95
N ARG A 139 19.65 -2.47 -2.95
CA ARG A 139 19.55 -1.69 -4.18
C ARG A 139 19.01 -0.29 -3.95
N VAL A 140 17.98 -0.12 -3.12
CA VAL A 140 17.52 1.24 -2.75
C VAL A 140 18.61 1.98 -1.99
N GLY A 141 19.31 1.31 -1.07
CA GLY A 141 20.46 1.90 -0.36
C GLY A 141 21.54 2.41 -1.30
N GLU A 142 21.91 1.66 -2.35
CA GLU A 142 22.85 2.07 -3.39
C GLU A 142 22.33 3.27 -4.20
N LEU A 143 21.06 3.28 -4.56
CA LEU A 143 20.43 4.40 -5.27
C LEU A 143 20.45 5.66 -4.43
N LEU A 144 20.10 5.57 -3.13
CA LEU A 144 20.12 6.69 -2.20
C LEU A 144 21.55 7.21 -1.99
N ALA A 145 22.54 6.34 -1.79
CA ALA A 145 23.92 6.74 -1.61
C ALA A 145 24.48 7.47 -2.85
N LYS A 146 24.03 7.13 -4.04
CA LYS A 146 24.55 7.70 -5.30
C LYS A 146 23.79 8.93 -5.78
N TYR A 147 22.47 8.91 -5.67
CA TYR A 147 21.59 9.92 -6.28
C TYR A 147 20.84 10.76 -5.24
N GLY A 148 20.75 10.28 -4.01
CA GLY A 148 19.94 10.89 -2.96
C GLY A 148 18.46 10.88 -3.22
N THR A 149 17.70 11.47 -2.29
CA THR A 149 16.26 11.65 -2.41
C THR A 149 15.84 13.08 -2.10
N TYR A 150 14.76 13.53 -2.74
CA TYR A 150 14.19 14.86 -2.48
C TYR A 150 13.05 14.83 -1.44
N GLU A 151 12.65 13.65 -0.98
CA GLU A 151 11.58 13.46 0.00
C GLU A 151 11.82 12.25 0.90
N MET A 152 11.07 12.18 2.01
CA MET A 152 11.23 11.11 2.99
C MET A 152 10.20 10.01 2.76
N ASN A 153 10.67 8.77 2.66
CA ASN A 153 9.85 7.63 2.26
C ASN A 153 10.11 6.37 3.08
N GLY A 154 9.03 5.60 3.32
CA GLY A 154 9.07 4.21 3.75
C GLY A 154 8.78 3.28 2.57
N MET A 155 9.46 2.14 2.49
CA MET A 155 9.31 1.14 1.45
C MET A 155 9.31 -0.25 2.05
N ALA A 156 8.50 -1.16 1.52
CA ALA A 156 8.52 -2.55 1.96
C ALA A 156 8.82 -3.50 0.82
N PHE A 157 9.55 -4.56 1.16
CA PHE A 157 9.92 -5.66 0.27
C PHE A 157 9.52 -6.97 0.92
N SER A 158 9.03 -7.93 0.14
CA SER A 158 8.85 -9.30 0.61
C SER A 158 9.17 -10.33 -0.46
N ASP A 159 9.61 -11.48 -0.01
CA ASP A 159 9.67 -12.70 -0.77
C ASP A 159 9.05 -13.84 0.05
N LYS A 160 9.24 -15.10 -0.35
CA LYS A 160 8.69 -16.26 0.37
C LYS A 160 9.28 -16.45 1.78
N ASP A 161 10.42 -15.86 2.07
CA ASP A 161 11.19 -16.11 3.28
C ASP A 161 11.13 -14.97 4.28
N GLU A 162 11.20 -13.72 3.82
CA GLU A 162 11.31 -12.56 4.71
C GLU A 162 10.59 -11.31 4.18
N ILE A 163 10.32 -10.38 5.12
CA ILE A 163 9.81 -9.03 4.83
C ILE A 163 10.81 -8.04 5.39
N TRP A 164 11.11 -7.00 4.61
CA TRP A 164 11.93 -5.86 5.01
C TRP A 164 11.15 -4.56 4.88
N TYR A 165 11.31 -3.68 5.87
CA TYR A 165 10.81 -2.32 5.82
C TYR A 165 11.97 -1.35 5.92
N LEU A 166 12.10 -0.46 4.94
CA LEU A 166 13.14 0.54 4.82
C LEU A 166 12.55 1.94 4.99
N GLU A 167 13.22 2.81 5.74
CA GLU A 167 12.91 4.22 5.88
C GLU A 167 14.11 5.07 5.44
N THR A 168 13.86 6.09 4.60
CA THR A 168 14.85 7.13 4.32
C THR A 168 14.95 8.06 5.52
N ILE A 169 16.15 8.54 5.84
CA ILE A 169 16.41 9.32 7.06
C ILE A 169 16.79 10.76 6.74
N GLY A 170 17.51 10.96 5.67
CA GLY A 170 17.92 12.25 5.12
C GLY A 170 17.97 12.18 3.62
N GLY A 171 18.74 13.04 2.97
CA GLY A 171 18.92 13.03 1.54
C GLY A 171 19.58 11.76 1.01
N HIS A 172 20.46 11.13 1.81
CA HIS A 172 21.21 9.93 1.40
C HIS A 172 21.13 8.77 2.40
N HIS A 173 20.82 9.05 3.67
CA HIS A 173 20.81 8.04 4.72
C HIS A 173 19.49 7.28 4.77
N TRP A 174 19.58 6.03 5.20
CA TRP A 174 18.45 5.12 5.34
C TRP A 174 18.72 4.09 6.43
N ALA A 175 17.66 3.49 6.93
CA ALA A 175 17.68 2.31 7.79
C ALA A 175 16.58 1.36 7.42
N ALA A 176 16.80 0.05 7.60
CA ALA A 176 15.82 -0.99 7.32
C ALA A 176 15.81 -2.04 8.43
N ARG A 177 14.62 -2.57 8.71
CA ARG A 177 14.41 -3.63 9.68
C ARG A 177 13.70 -4.81 9.04
N ARG A 178 14.19 -6.03 9.29
CA ARG A 178 13.49 -7.26 8.98
C ARG A 178 12.30 -7.42 9.91
N ILE A 179 11.14 -7.75 9.35
CA ILE A 179 9.93 -8.01 10.14
C ILE A 179 9.97 -9.46 10.59
N PRO A 180 9.85 -9.76 11.90
CA PRO A 180 9.80 -11.14 12.40
C PRO A 180 8.66 -11.93 11.77
N ASP A 181 8.90 -13.23 11.53
CA ASP A 181 7.92 -14.10 10.87
C ASP A 181 6.57 -14.16 11.59
N ASP A 182 6.56 -14.06 12.92
CA ASP A 182 5.39 -14.16 13.80
C ASP A 182 4.78 -12.82 14.22
N ALA A 183 5.23 -11.73 13.58
CA ALA A 183 4.80 -10.37 13.89
C ALA A 183 4.05 -9.72 12.73
N TYR A 184 3.40 -8.61 13.04
CA TYR A 184 2.87 -7.66 12.06
C TYR A 184 3.31 -6.23 12.39
N VAL A 185 3.17 -5.34 11.42
CA VAL A 185 3.56 -3.93 11.51
C VAL A 185 2.47 -3.05 10.92
N VAL A 186 2.30 -1.88 11.52
CA VAL A 186 1.53 -0.77 10.93
C VAL A 186 2.42 0.45 10.84
N ALA A 187 2.63 0.92 9.64
CA ALA A 187 3.45 2.09 9.37
C ALA A 187 2.60 3.23 8.76
N PRO A 188 2.18 4.23 9.56
CA PRO A 188 1.61 5.47 9.05
C PRO A 188 2.69 6.47 8.64
N ASN A 189 2.28 7.67 8.19
CA ASN A 189 3.15 8.73 7.65
C ASN A 189 4.09 9.40 8.68
N ARG A 190 4.83 8.61 9.40
CA ARG A 190 5.89 9.03 10.32
C ARG A 190 7.04 8.04 10.23
N LEU A 191 8.22 8.38 10.76
CA LEU A 191 9.27 7.39 10.95
C LEU A 191 8.80 6.37 11.99
N ASN A 192 8.87 5.08 11.68
CA ASN A 192 8.22 4.02 12.42
C ASN A 192 9.20 3.09 13.15
N ILE A 193 10.40 2.85 12.58
CA ILE A 193 11.39 1.96 13.19
C ILE A 193 11.78 2.52 14.56
N ASP A 194 11.42 1.79 15.61
CA ASP A 194 11.70 2.15 17.00
C ASP A 194 13.03 1.57 17.48
N GLU A 195 13.13 0.27 17.66
CA GLU A 195 14.37 -0.38 18.06
C GLU A 195 15.28 -0.64 16.88
N PHE A 196 16.59 -0.38 17.04
CA PHE A 196 17.60 -0.66 16.03
C PHE A 196 18.88 -1.22 16.65
N ASP A 197 19.35 -2.35 16.12
CA ASP A 197 20.57 -3.02 16.55
C ASP A 197 21.56 -3.10 15.38
N PHE A 198 22.61 -2.27 15.44
CA PHE A 198 23.65 -2.20 14.41
C PHE A 198 24.48 -3.49 14.27
N GLU A 199 24.44 -4.38 15.25
CA GLU A 199 25.22 -5.63 15.25
C GLU A 199 24.39 -6.82 14.73
N SER A 200 23.07 -6.67 14.60
CA SER A 200 22.17 -7.76 14.18
C SER A 200 21.96 -7.76 12.67
N SER A 201 21.94 -8.96 12.08
CA SER A 201 21.63 -9.17 10.64
C SER A 201 20.17 -8.88 10.26
N ASP A 202 19.29 -8.66 11.24
CA ASP A 202 17.90 -8.26 11.02
C ASP A 202 17.73 -6.75 10.81
N PHE A 203 18.86 -6.01 10.80
CA PHE A 203 18.91 -4.58 10.57
C PHE A 203 19.96 -4.25 9.50
N MET A 204 19.67 -3.26 8.69
CA MET A 204 20.59 -2.70 7.69
C MET A 204 20.47 -1.19 7.68
N ALA A 205 21.56 -0.48 7.45
CA ALA A 205 21.58 0.98 7.35
C ALA A 205 22.70 1.45 6.42
N SER A 206 22.67 2.74 6.07
CA SER A 206 23.82 3.42 5.46
C SER A 206 25.04 3.28 6.36
N ALA A 207 26.21 3.06 5.75
CA ALA A 207 27.43 2.61 6.43
C ALA A 207 27.92 3.52 7.57
N ASP A 208 27.63 4.80 7.50
CA ASP A 208 28.04 5.83 8.46
C ASP A 208 26.93 6.30 9.41
N LEU A 209 25.73 5.71 9.35
CA LEU A 209 24.58 6.15 10.15
C LEU A 209 24.88 6.17 11.66
N GLN A 210 25.52 5.10 12.17
CA GLN A 210 25.90 5.02 13.58
C GLN A 210 26.92 6.10 13.97
N THR A 211 27.87 6.39 13.08
CA THR A 211 28.89 7.44 13.27
C THR A 211 28.23 8.82 13.33
N ILE A 212 27.28 9.11 12.44
CA ILE A 212 26.55 10.39 12.44
C ILE A 212 25.74 10.56 13.73
N ILE A 213 25.07 9.50 14.21
CA ILE A 213 24.37 9.55 15.51
C ILE A 213 25.31 9.96 16.63
N ALA A 214 26.51 9.37 16.68
CA ALA A 214 27.50 9.64 17.73
C ALA A 214 28.14 11.04 17.61
N ASP A 215 28.61 11.40 16.41
CA ASP A 215 29.35 12.66 16.17
C ASP A 215 28.46 13.89 16.41
N TYR A 216 27.20 13.84 15.98
CA TYR A 216 26.26 14.93 16.15
C TYR A 216 25.41 14.82 17.41
N LYS A 217 25.62 13.78 18.26
CA LYS A 217 24.88 13.53 19.50
C LYS A 217 23.39 13.52 19.32
N LEU A 218 22.90 12.76 18.35
CA LEU A 218 21.50 12.76 17.94
C LEU A 218 20.62 11.88 18.82
N ASN A 219 21.18 10.88 19.50
CA ASN A 219 20.42 9.95 20.32
C ASN A 219 19.98 10.60 21.64
N PRO A 220 18.68 10.77 21.90
CA PRO A 220 18.17 11.29 23.16
C PRO A 220 18.05 10.22 24.25
N ASP A 221 18.09 8.93 23.90
CA ASP A 221 17.90 7.83 24.83
C ASP A 221 19.21 7.50 25.57
N PHE A 222 19.10 7.06 26.81
CA PHE A 222 20.27 6.68 27.63
C PHE A 222 20.87 5.36 27.20
N GLU A 223 20.05 4.45 26.64
CA GLU A 223 20.46 3.11 26.21
C GLU A 223 19.79 2.75 24.89
N GLY A 224 20.47 1.95 24.06
CA GLY A 224 19.97 1.49 22.77
C GLY A 224 19.82 2.57 21.70
N TYR A 225 19.17 2.21 20.60
CA TYR A 225 18.89 3.14 19.50
C TYR A 225 17.41 3.01 19.16
N ASN A 226 16.62 4.06 19.45
CA ASN A 226 15.26 4.22 18.94
C ASN A 226 15.29 5.22 17.78
N LEU A 227 15.19 4.73 16.54
CA LEU A 227 15.34 5.61 15.37
C LEU A 227 14.24 6.65 15.29
N ARG A 228 13.03 6.34 15.79
CA ARG A 228 11.93 7.29 15.87
C ARG A 228 12.28 8.48 16.79
N HIS A 229 12.92 8.23 17.93
CA HIS A 229 13.40 9.28 18.84
C HIS A 229 14.58 10.07 18.26
N ILE A 230 15.47 9.37 17.57
CA ILE A 230 16.69 9.97 17.01
C ILE A 230 16.34 10.87 15.82
N PHE A 231 15.56 10.38 14.88
CA PHE A 231 15.33 11.00 13.57
C PHE A 231 13.88 11.42 13.30
N GLY A 232 12.91 10.81 13.98
CA GLY A 232 11.49 11.02 13.69
C GLY A 232 10.97 12.38 14.14
N SER A 233 9.81 12.75 13.62
CA SER A 233 9.03 13.90 14.09
C SER A 233 8.14 13.50 15.26
N ALA A 234 7.82 14.48 16.12
CA ALA A 234 6.87 14.36 17.23
C ALA A 234 5.98 15.60 17.23
N THR A 235 5.04 15.68 16.31
CA THR A 235 4.22 16.86 16.08
C THR A 235 2.75 16.61 16.41
N VAL A 236 1.95 17.68 16.49
CA VAL A 236 0.48 17.57 16.61
C VAL A 236 -0.12 16.80 15.43
N LYS A 237 0.49 16.90 14.24
CA LYS A 237 0.09 16.08 13.08
C LYS A 237 0.26 14.59 13.39
N ASP A 238 1.37 14.18 13.97
CA ASP A 238 1.63 12.78 14.30
C ASP A 238 0.56 12.22 15.25
N THR A 239 0.18 12.95 16.28
CA THR A 239 -0.79 12.51 17.28
C THR A 239 -2.23 12.42 16.74
N HIS A 240 -2.61 13.20 15.73
CA HIS A 240 -3.99 13.23 15.21
C HIS A 240 -4.14 12.57 13.84
N TYR A 241 -3.05 12.41 13.12
CA TYR A 241 -3.04 11.90 11.77
C TYR A 241 -2.41 10.50 11.66
N ASN A 242 -1.29 10.28 12.35
CA ASN A 242 -0.51 9.05 12.23
C ASN A 242 -0.86 8.03 13.32
N ASN A 243 -0.71 8.41 14.58
CA ASN A 243 -0.85 7.50 15.72
C ASN A 243 -2.22 6.79 15.81
N PRO A 244 -3.37 7.46 15.53
CA PRO A 244 -4.67 6.80 15.61
C PRO A 244 -4.82 5.61 14.66
N ARG A 245 -4.15 5.64 13.49
CA ARG A 245 -4.20 4.53 12.52
C ARG A 245 -3.49 3.29 13.05
N ALA A 246 -2.29 3.47 13.59
CA ALA A 246 -1.55 2.36 14.21
C ALA A 246 -2.29 1.83 15.44
N TRP A 247 -2.79 2.72 16.31
CA TRP A 247 -3.60 2.37 17.47
C TRP A 247 -4.80 1.50 17.08
N TYR A 248 -5.58 1.87 16.07
CA TYR A 248 -6.79 1.14 15.70
C TYR A 248 -6.47 -0.27 15.20
N VAL A 249 -5.46 -0.43 14.36
CA VAL A 249 -5.05 -1.74 13.85
C VAL A 249 -4.51 -2.63 14.98
N GLN A 250 -3.70 -2.08 15.88
CA GLN A 250 -3.17 -2.81 17.02
C GLN A 250 -4.29 -3.29 17.96
N HIS A 251 -5.29 -2.43 18.24
CA HIS A 251 -6.44 -2.82 19.06
C HIS A 251 -7.41 -3.80 18.38
N TYR A 252 -7.44 -3.82 17.06
CA TYR A 252 -8.21 -4.80 16.31
C TYR A 252 -7.65 -6.22 16.50
N PHE A 253 -6.35 -6.37 16.60
CA PHE A 253 -5.68 -7.66 16.80
C PHE A 253 -5.44 -8.03 18.27
N ASP A 254 -5.36 -7.04 19.16
CA ASP A 254 -5.24 -7.23 20.61
C ASP A 254 -5.98 -6.10 21.35
N ALA A 255 -7.20 -6.38 21.78
CA ALA A 255 -8.02 -5.45 22.55
C ALA A 255 -7.49 -5.15 23.96
N ASN A 256 -6.50 -5.90 24.46
CA ASN A 256 -5.91 -5.69 25.78
C ASN A 256 -4.72 -4.71 25.77
N LEU A 257 -4.25 -4.28 24.60
CA LEU A 257 -3.19 -3.28 24.50
C LEU A 257 -3.60 -1.99 25.23
N GLN A 258 -2.69 -1.51 26.10
CA GLN A 258 -2.93 -0.33 26.94
C GLN A 258 -2.43 0.96 26.27
N THR A 259 -2.64 1.09 24.96
CA THR A 259 -2.28 2.29 24.20
C THR A 259 -3.51 3.14 23.89
N THR A 260 -3.29 4.43 23.69
CA THR A 260 -4.33 5.40 23.29
C THR A 260 -4.07 5.90 21.86
N PRO A 261 -5.07 6.47 21.17
CA PRO A 261 -4.87 7.02 19.83
C PRO A 261 -3.81 8.11 19.73
N LEU A 262 -3.45 8.75 20.87
CA LEU A 262 -2.51 9.87 20.89
C LEU A 262 -1.08 9.49 21.27
N ASP A 263 -0.86 8.22 21.67
CA ASP A 263 0.45 7.76 22.13
C ASP A 263 1.49 7.86 20.99
N GLN A 264 2.65 8.48 21.31
CA GLN A 264 3.75 8.64 20.38
C GLN A 264 4.58 7.35 20.22
N ASP A 265 4.72 6.58 21.31
CA ASP A 265 5.60 5.42 21.42
C ASP A 265 4.86 4.09 21.27
N GLN A 266 3.89 4.04 20.37
CA GLN A 266 3.28 2.78 19.98
C GLN A 266 4.34 1.88 19.33
N PRO A 267 4.40 0.57 19.68
CA PRO A 267 5.43 -0.32 19.18
C PRO A 267 5.34 -0.49 17.67
N PHE A 268 6.50 -0.59 17.00
CA PHE A 268 6.57 -0.87 15.57
C PHE A 268 6.30 -2.35 15.28
N ILE A 269 6.98 -3.26 15.98
CA ILE A 269 6.76 -4.70 15.89
C ILE A 269 5.69 -5.11 16.88
N VAL A 270 4.65 -5.77 16.40
CA VAL A 270 3.51 -6.24 17.24
C VAL A 270 3.19 -7.68 16.91
N HIS A 271 2.78 -8.45 17.93
CA HIS A 271 2.30 -9.82 17.77
C HIS A 271 0.79 -9.86 17.95
N ALA A 272 0.10 -10.54 17.04
CA ALA A 272 -1.34 -10.70 17.12
C ALA A 272 -1.73 -11.93 17.95
N ASP A 273 -2.85 -11.87 18.66
CA ASP A 273 -3.39 -13.00 19.44
C ASP A 273 -3.95 -14.11 18.55
N ARG A 274 -4.13 -13.86 17.26
CA ARG A 274 -4.64 -14.82 16.28
C ARG A 274 -3.95 -14.63 14.93
N LYS A 275 -4.14 -15.60 14.03
CA LYS A 275 -3.67 -15.48 12.66
C LYS A 275 -4.40 -14.37 11.91
N ILE A 276 -3.66 -13.69 11.05
CA ILE A 276 -4.12 -12.56 10.25
C ILE A 276 -4.41 -13.02 8.82
N SER A 277 -5.64 -12.83 8.37
CA SER A 277 -6.06 -13.13 7.01
C SER A 277 -5.91 -11.93 6.07
N VAL A 278 -5.99 -12.17 4.77
CA VAL A 278 -6.12 -11.10 3.75
C VAL A 278 -7.39 -10.29 4.00
N ASP A 279 -8.49 -10.96 4.39
CA ASP A 279 -9.77 -10.28 4.69
C ASP A 279 -9.65 -9.32 5.89
N ASP A 280 -8.84 -9.67 6.92
CA ASP A 280 -8.54 -8.73 8.02
C ASP A 280 -7.84 -7.47 7.50
N ILE A 281 -6.88 -7.63 6.59
CA ILE A 281 -6.15 -6.49 6.01
C ILE A 281 -7.08 -5.65 5.13
N MET A 282 -7.94 -6.26 4.32
CA MET A 282 -8.95 -5.54 3.53
C MET A 282 -9.87 -4.71 4.42
N PHE A 283 -10.40 -5.29 5.50
CA PHE A 283 -11.22 -4.58 6.47
C PHE A 283 -10.49 -3.39 7.11
N LEU A 284 -9.23 -3.59 7.52
CA LEU A 284 -8.43 -2.55 8.16
C LEU A 284 -8.07 -1.42 7.19
N MET A 285 -7.75 -1.75 5.94
CA MET A 285 -7.47 -0.74 4.90
C MET A 285 -8.72 0.06 4.50
N ALA A 286 -9.91 -0.49 4.71
CA ALA A 286 -11.20 0.19 4.52
C ALA A 286 -11.67 0.96 5.77
N SER A 287 -10.95 0.83 6.88
CA SER A 287 -11.43 1.28 8.19
C SER A 287 -11.63 2.79 8.30
N HIS A 288 -12.78 3.14 8.85
CA HIS A 288 -13.15 4.48 9.28
C HIS A 288 -13.30 4.58 10.82
N TYR A 289 -12.59 3.71 11.58
CA TYR A 289 -12.63 3.56 13.04
C TYR A 289 -13.97 2.99 13.57
N GLN A 290 -14.53 2.00 12.87
CA GLN A 290 -15.76 1.32 13.24
C GLN A 290 -15.79 0.94 14.72
N ASN A 291 -16.95 1.04 15.35
CA ASN A 291 -17.18 0.74 16.76
C ASN A 291 -16.43 1.64 17.76
N THR A 292 -15.96 2.82 17.34
CA THR A 292 -15.36 3.83 18.21
C THR A 292 -16.10 5.16 18.11
N PRO A 293 -15.89 6.10 19.06
CA PRO A 293 -16.43 7.46 18.95
C PRO A 293 -15.87 8.27 17.76
N TYR A 294 -14.82 7.78 17.11
CA TYR A 294 -14.11 8.45 16.00
C TYR A 294 -14.62 8.03 14.62
N ASP A 295 -15.58 7.10 14.57
CA ASP A 295 -16.18 6.63 13.33
C ASP A 295 -16.99 7.74 12.65
N VAL A 296 -16.55 8.15 11.46
CA VAL A 296 -17.18 9.26 10.71
C VAL A 296 -18.60 8.93 10.26
N TYR A 297 -18.92 7.65 10.06
CA TYR A 297 -20.24 7.15 9.65
C TYR A 297 -21.05 6.55 10.79
N GLY A 298 -20.40 6.25 11.92
CA GLY A 298 -21.01 5.58 13.07
C GLY A 298 -22.03 6.42 13.84
N ASP A 299 -22.71 5.79 14.79
CA ASP A 299 -23.70 6.46 15.65
C ASP A 299 -23.14 6.92 17.00
N GLN A 300 -21.93 6.47 17.35
CA GLN A 300 -21.22 6.85 18.57
C GLN A 300 -20.47 8.17 18.39
N GLY A 301 -20.17 8.82 19.51
CA GLY A 301 -19.34 10.03 19.53
C GLY A 301 -20.07 11.30 19.08
N THR A 302 -19.47 12.42 19.43
CA THR A 302 -19.89 13.77 19.04
C THR A 302 -19.38 14.10 17.62
N VAL A 303 -19.93 15.15 17.01
CA VAL A 303 -19.45 15.66 15.70
C VAL A 303 -17.96 16.04 15.75
N THR A 304 -17.47 16.51 16.90
CA THR A 304 -16.06 16.86 17.08
C THR A 304 -15.16 15.63 17.15
N GLU A 305 -15.58 14.58 17.87
CA GLU A 305 -14.83 13.34 17.98
C GLU A 305 -14.73 12.62 16.62
N LYS A 306 -15.82 12.52 15.87
CA LYS A 306 -15.85 11.93 14.52
C LYS A 306 -14.94 12.61 13.51
N LYS A 307 -14.59 13.88 13.73
CA LYS A 307 -13.70 14.67 12.87
C LYS A 307 -12.28 14.79 13.44
N ARG A 308 -12.00 14.14 14.58
CA ARG A 308 -10.74 14.35 15.31
C ARG A 308 -9.55 13.72 14.64
N PHE A 309 -9.71 12.50 14.11
CA PHE A 309 -8.62 11.68 13.58
C PHE A 309 -8.84 11.35 12.11
N ARG A 310 -7.74 11.25 11.37
CA ARG A 310 -7.74 10.78 9.99
C ARG A 310 -7.93 9.26 9.98
N PRO A 311 -9.00 8.71 9.36
CA PRO A 311 -9.20 7.28 9.25
C PRO A 311 -8.21 6.63 8.27
N ILE A 312 -8.12 5.30 8.26
CA ILE A 312 -7.31 4.54 7.30
C ILE A 312 -7.98 4.58 5.94
N GLY A 313 -9.22 4.07 5.83
CA GLY A 313 -10.06 4.22 4.63
C GLY A 313 -10.47 5.67 4.45
N ILE A 314 -9.96 6.32 3.41
CA ILE A 314 -10.17 7.76 3.16
C ILE A 314 -10.69 7.98 1.74
N ASN A 315 -11.54 9.01 1.60
CA ASN A 315 -12.18 9.36 0.32
C ASN A 315 -11.20 9.79 -0.80
N ARG A 316 -9.95 10.09 -0.45
CA ARG A 316 -8.88 10.48 -1.38
C ARG A 316 -7.97 9.32 -1.79
N ASN A 317 -8.29 8.10 -1.40
CA ASN A 317 -7.57 6.92 -1.83
C ASN A 317 -7.66 6.74 -3.36
N PHE A 318 -6.54 6.42 -4.00
CA PHE A 318 -6.45 6.12 -5.42
C PHE A 318 -6.45 4.63 -5.68
N GLU A 319 -5.66 3.89 -4.92
CA GLU A 319 -5.61 2.44 -4.96
C GLU A 319 -5.24 1.87 -3.58
N THR A 320 -5.56 0.61 -3.37
CA THR A 320 -5.07 -0.19 -2.25
C THR A 320 -4.65 -1.55 -2.79
N HIS A 321 -3.46 -1.99 -2.39
CA HIS A 321 -2.96 -3.30 -2.75
C HIS A 321 -2.57 -4.12 -1.51
N ILE A 322 -2.63 -5.46 -1.65
CA ILE A 322 -2.01 -6.43 -0.77
C ILE A 322 -1.19 -7.35 -1.67
N LEU A 323 0.13 -7.31 -1.52
CA LEU A 323 1.04 -8.18 -2.23
C LEU A 323 1.28 -9.42 -1.38
N GLN A 324 0.80 -10.56 -1.85
CA GLN A 324 0.84 -11.84 -1.16
C GLN A 324 1.79 -12.78 -1.88
N ILE A 325 2.77 -13.33 -1.15
CA ILE A 325 3.61 -14.42 -1.66
C ILE A 325 3.23 -15.70 -0.91
N ARG A 326 2.51 -16.58 -1.59
CA ARG A 326 1.98 -17.82 -1.03
C ARG A 326 3.05 -18.90 -0.97
N ASN A 327 3.19 -19.56 0.19
CA ASN A 327 4.23 -20.55 0.45
C ASN A 327 3.75 -22.01 0.30
N ASP A 328 2.45 -22.22 0.17
CA ASP A 328 1.79 -23.54 0.10
C ASP A 328 1.45 -23.97 -1.34
N VAL A 329 1.84 -23.21 -2.32
CA VAL A 329 1.56 -23.45 -3.75
C VAL A 329 2.85 -23.49 -4.59
N PRO A 330 2.83 -24.06 -5.82
CA PRO A 330 3.96 -23.96 -6.75
C PRO A 330 4.36 -22.51 -7.02
N ALA A 331 5.65 -22.25 -7.21
CA ALA A 331 6.21 -20.91 -7.40
C ALA A 331 5.50 -20.10 -8.51
N GLY A 332 5.05 -20.75 -9.59
CA GLY A 332 4.31 -20.07 -10.65
C GLY A 332 2.92 -19.55 -10.25
N LEU A 333 2.43 -19.92 -9.07
CA LEU A 333 1.15 -19.47 -8.48
C LEU A 333 1.34 -18.60 -7.25
N ALA A 334 2.58 -18.46 -6.75
CA ALA A 334 2.87 -17.87 -5.46
C ALA A 334 2.50 -16.38 -5.36
N GLY A 335 2.86 -15.60 -6.37
CA GLY A 335 2.58 -14.15 -6.39
C GLY A 335 1.12 -13.85 -6.69
N VAL A 336 0.43 -13.20 -5.76
CA VAL A 336 -0.93 -12.67 -5.90
C VAL A 336 -0.95 -11.21 -5.49
N GLN A 337 -1.43 -10.36 -6.37
CA GLN A 337 -1.65 -8.94 -6.10
C GLN A 337 -3.14 -8.67 -5.94
N TRP A 338 -3.58 -8.52 -4.70
CA TRP A 338 -4.91 -8.00 -4.39
C TRP A 338 -4.93 -6.52 -4.72
N LEU A 339 -5.89 -6.08 -5.51
CA LEU A 339 -5.95 -4.70 -5.98
C LEU A 339 -7.37 -4.17 -5.95
N GLY A 340 -7.55 -3.00 -5.32
CA GLY A 340 -8.76 -2.21 -5.35
C GLY A 340 -8.47 -0.78 -5.75
N PHE A 341 -9.17 -0.23 -6.72
CA PHE A 341 -9.08 1.19 -7.08
C PHE A 341 -10.14 2.02 -6.37
N GLY A 342 -9.77 3.24 -5.99
CA GLY A 342 -10.64 4.15 -5.25
C GLY A 342 -10.69 3.85 -3.75
N PRO A 343 -11.50 4.61 -2.97
CA PRO A 343 -11.64 4.40 -1.54
C PRO A 343 -12.07 2.97 -1.21
N ASN A 344 -11.26 2.29 -0.41
CA ASN A 344 -11.45 0.87 -0.12
C ASN A 344 -12.72 0.58 0.69
N THR A 345 -13.27 1.59 1.35
CA THR A 345 -14.60 1.54 2.01
C THR A 345 -15.74 1.27 1.02
N PHE A 346 -15.53 1.55 -0.27
CA PHE A 346 -16.56 1.53 -1.32
C PHE A 346 -16.14 0.72 -2.56
N ASN A 347 -15.23 -0.25 -2.41
CA ASN A 347 -14.81 -1.10 -3.52
C ASN A 347 -14.66 -2.57 -3.07
N ALA A 348 -14.29 -3.44 -4.00
CA ALA A 348 -13.91 -4.81 -3.71
C ALA A 348 -12.53 -5.07 -4.29
N MET A 349 -11.62 -5.68 -3.52
CA MET A 349 -10.29 -6.04 -3.98
C MET A 349 -10.32 -7.34 -4.78
N VAL A 350 -9.50 -7.41 -5.82
CA VAL A 350 -9.41 -8.54 -6.75
C VAL A 350 -8.04 -9.22 -6.64
N PRO A 351 -7.96 -10.55 -6.42
CA PRO A 351 -6.69 -11.29 -6.28
C PRO A 351 -6.09 -11.66 -7.65
N PHE A 352 -5.36 -10.75 -8.26
CA PHE A 352 -4.72 -11.01 -9.54
C PHE A 352 -3.45 -11.84 -9.38
N TYR A 353 -3.34 -12.94 -10.15
CA TYR A 353 -2.07 -13.64 -10.34
C TYR A 353 -1.08 -12.73 -11.04
N THR A 354 0.19 -12.82 -10.66
CA THR A 354 1.26 -11.95 -11.19
C THR A 354 2.13 -12.62 -12.24
N ASN A 355 2.09 -13.96 -12.34
CA ASN A 355 2.78 -14.70 -13.40
C ASN A 355 1.95 -14.69 -14.70
N ILE A 356 1.78 -13.51 -15.28
CA ILE A 356 0.95 -13.21 -16.45
C ILE A 356 1.72 -12.40 -17.47
N VAL A 357 1.17 -12.24 -18.67
CA VAL A 357 1.77 -11.45 -19.77
C VAL A 357 0.90 -10.27 -20.20
N ASP A 358 -0.34 -10.17 -19.71
CA ASP A 358 -1.26 -9.05 -19.93
C ASP A 358 -2.22 -8.92 -18.77
N THR A 359 -2.82 -7.74 -18.59
CA THR A 359 -3.78 -7.42 -17.54
C THR A 359 -5.15 -7.09 -18.10
N PRO A 360 -6.24 -7.31 -17.33
CA PRO A 360 -7.60 -7.03 -17.80
C PRO A 360 -7.78 -5.56 -18.21
N ALA A 361 -8.42 -5.34 -19.37
CA ALA A 361 -8.58 -4.02 -19.97
C ALA A 361 -9.30 -3.02 -19.05
N SER A 362 -10.30 -3.46 -18.26
CA SER A 362 -11.01 -2.61 -17.30
C SER A 362 -10.15 -2.07 -16.17
N PHE A 363 -9.03 -2.75 -15.83
CA PHE A 363 -8.02 -2.30 -14.86
C PHE A 363 -6.81 -1.65 -15.51
N ARG A 364 -6.48 -2.01 -16.76
CA ARG A 364 -5.30 -1.53 -17.48
C ARG A 364 -5.54 -0.19 -18.17
N ASP A 365 -6.68 -0.03 -18.85
CA ASP A 365 -6.92 1.07 -19.79
C ASP A 365 -7.69 2.23 -19.12
N THR A 366 -7.23 2.65 -17.94
CA THR A 366 -7.92 3.64 -17.10
C THR A 366 -8.01 5.02 -17.77
N GLY A 367 -6.91 5.51 -18.35
CA GLY A 367 -6.85 6.82 -18.97
C GLY A 367 -6.98 7.99 -17.97
N SER A 368 -6.64 9.20 -18.43
CA SER A 368 -6.63 10.41 -17.59
C SER A 368 -8.00 11.08 -17.43
N LYS A 369 -9.02 10.63 -18.15
CA LYS A 369 -10.37 11.22 -18.14
C LYS A 369 -11.39 10.17 -17.74
N PHE A 370 -12.51 10.64 -17.14
CA PHE A 370 -13.63 9.80 -16.78
C PHE A 370 -14.05 8.88 -17.93
N ASN A 371 -14.12 7.57 -17.63
CA ASN A 371 -14.42 6.52 -18.59
C ASN A 371 -15.19 5.39 -17.89
N LEU A 372 -16.41 5.12 -18.36
CA LEU A 372 -17.28 4.06 -17.82
C LEU A 372 -16.77 2.64 -18.09
N GLN A 373 -15.75 2.43 -18.91
CA GLN A 373 -15.11 1.14 -19.13
C GLN A 373 -14.00 0.84 -18.15
N SER A 374 -13.59 1.82 -17.32
CA SER A 374 -12.55 1.68 -16.31
C SER A 374 -13.15 1.47 -14.93
N ILE A 375 -12.70 0.43 -14.25
CA ILE A 375 -13.10 0.14 -12.86
C ILE A 375 -12.65 1.26 -11.90
N PHE A 376 -11.51 1.91 -12.15
CA PHE A 376 -11.06 3.07 -11.37
C PHE A 376 -12.14 4.17 -11.35
N TRP A 377 -12.66 4.55 -12.51
CA TRP A 377 -13.64 5.62 -12.62
C TRP A 377 -15.02 5.22 -12.12
N LEU A 378 -15.42 3.94 -12.29
CA LEU A 378 -16.65 3.42 -11.70
C LEU A 378 -16.61 3.42 -10.18
N ASN A 379 -15.49 2.99 -9.58
CA ASN A 379 -15.32 2.99 -8.14
C ASN A 379 -15.26 4.42 -7.57
N LYS A 380 -14.66 5.38 -8.30
CA LYS A 380 -14.72 6.80 -7.91
C LYS A 380 -16.15 7.35 -7.93
N LEU A 381 -16.97 6.96 -8.90
CA LEU A 381 -18.38 7.34 -8.94
C LEU A 381 -19.15 6.69 -7.77
N MET A 382 -18.96 5.39 -7.55
CA MET A 382 -19.58 4.65 -6.46
C MET A 382 -19.24 5.25 -5.10
N SER A 383 -17.97 5.55 -4.86
CA SER A 383 -17.52 6.15 -3.59
C SER A 383 -18.08 7.56 -3.36
N GLN A 384 -18.30 8.35 -4.41
CA GLN A 384 -18.95 9.66 -4.26
C GLN A 384 -20.42 9.53 -3.85
N LEU A 385 -21.13 8.55 -4.39
CA LEU A 385 -22.50 8.26 -3.96
C LEU A 385 -22.54 7.72 -2.53
N GLY A 386 -21.71 6.73 -2.22
CA GLY A 386 -21.64 6.09 -0.89
C GLY A 386 -21.26 7.05 0.23
N ASP A 387 -20.23 7.88 0.04
CA ASP A 387 -19.78 8.86 1.04
C ASP A 387 -20.84 9.93 1.34
N THR A 388 -21.66 10.32 0.37
CA THR A 388 -22.74 11.30 0.59
C THR A 388 -23.87 10.78 1.45
N ASN A 389 -24.12 9.48 1.48
CA ASN A 389 -25.18 8.86 2.29
C ASN A 389 -24.83 7.41 2.68
N PHE A 390 -23.80 7.24 3.51
CA PHE A 390 -23.34 5.94 3.96
C PHE A 390 -24.44 5.12 4.66
N LYS A 391 -25.34 5.76 5.39
CA LYS A 391 -26.46 5.06 6.04
C LYS A 391 -27.44 4.43 5.07
N LEU A 392 -27.57 4.99 3.87
CA LEU A 392 -28.42 4.44 2.83
C LEU A 392 -27.77 3.31 2.04
N TYR A 393 -26.45 3.45 1.77
CA TYR A 393 -25.75 2.59 0.83
C TYR A 393 -24.83 1.55 1.47
N GLY A 394 -24.44 1.71 2.74
CA GLY A 394 -23.41 0.90 3.39
C GLY A 394 -23.72 -0.61 3.41
N GLU A 395 -25.00 -1.00 3.60
CA GLU A 395 -25.40 -2.40 3.54
C GLU A 395 -25.31 -2.98 2.11
N LEU A 396 -25.64 -2.17 1.10
CA LEU A 396 -25.51 -2.57 -0.32
C LEU A 396 -24.05 -2.75 -0.71
N GLU A 397 -23.20 -1.86 -0.23
CA GLU A 397 -21.75 -1.90 -0.48
C GLU A 397 -21.09 -3.08 0.22
N SER A 398 -21.43 -3.35 1.48
CA SER A 398 -20.94 -4.54 2.19
C SER A 398 -21.38 -5.84 1.53
N ALA A 399 -22.62 -5.94 1.09
CA ALA A 399 -23.11 -7.10 0.36
C ALA A 399 -22.43 -7.28 -1.01
N PHE A 400 -22.13 -6.18 -1.69
CA PHE A 400 -21.37 -6.16 -2.94
C PHE A 400 -19.95 -6.67 -2.76
N GLU A 401 -19.24 -6.14 -1.75
CA GLU A 401 -17.87 -6.56 -1.43
C GLU A 401 -17.83 -8.06 -1.16
N GLN A 402 -18.66 -8.56 -0.24
CA GLN A 402 -18.72 -9.98 0.11
C GLN A 402 -19.02 -10.85 -1.11
N LYS A 403 -20.02 -10.48 -1.93
CA LYS A 403 -20.38 -11.20 -3.14
C LYS A 403 -19.23 -11.27 -4.12
N THR A 404 -18.54 -10.15 -4.33
CA THR A 404 -17.50 -10.01 -5.35
C THR A 404 -16.22 -10.74 -4.91
N VAL A 405 -15.76 -10.52 -3.69
CA VAL A 405 -14.58 -11.19 -3.14
C VAL A 405 -14.77 -12.71 -3.09
N ALA A 406 -15.95 -13.19 -2.64
CA ALA A 406 -16.25 -14.62 -2.65
C ALA A 406 -16.28 -15.23 -4.07
N ALA A 407 -16.74 -14.48 -5.07
CA ALA A 407 -16.68 -14.93 -6.46
C ALA A 407 -15.24 -15.01 -6.97
N CYS A 408 -14.39 -14.03 -6.65
CA CYS A 408 -12.98 -14.04 -6.99
C CYS A 408 -12.22 -15.19 -6.32
N TYR A 409 -12.42 -15.43 -5.03
CA TYR A 409 -11.86 -16.60 -4.34
C TYR A 409 -12.25 -17.92 -5.02
N ARG A 410 -13.50 -18.03 -5.47
CA ARG A 410 -13.95 -19.24 -6.18
C ARG A 410 -13.16 -19.46 -7.48
N VAL A 411 -12.98 -18.42 -8.28
CA VAL A 411 -12.16 -18.49 -9.51
C VAL A 411 -10.73 -18.86 -9.18
N GLN A 412 -10.14 -18.22 -8.17
CA GLN A 412 -8.77 -18.50 -7.72
C GLN A 412 -8.61 -19.96 -7.27
N HIS A 413 -9.47 -20.47 -6.39
CA HIS A 413 -9.40 -21.86 -5.90
C HIS A 413 -9.61 -22.88 -7.03
N GLN A 414 -10.47 -22.59 -8.01
CA GLN A 414 -10.67 -23.47 -9.17
C GLN A 414 -9.44 -23.45 -10.07
N THR A 415 -8.86 -22.28 -10.32
CA THR A 415 -7.67 -22.12 -11.12
C THR A 415 -6.49 -22.83 -10.49
N ASP A 416 -6.22 -22.62 -9.19
CA ASP A 416 -5.15 -23.29 -8.47
C ASP A 416 -5.20 -24.82 -8.60
N LYS A 417 -6.40 -25.41 -8.55
CA LYS A 417 -6.59 -26.86 -8.74
C LYS A 417 -6.35 -27.33 -10.18
N GLN A 418 -6.71 -26.51 -11.15
CA GLN A 418 -6.65 -26.89 -12.58
C GLN A 418 -5.24 -26.78 -13.15
N VAL A 419 -4.40 -25.88 -12.62
CA VAL A 419 -3.12 -25.51 -13.25
C VAL A 419 -1.89 -26.07 -12.54
N GLN A 420 -2.04 -26.92 -11.52
CA GLN A 420 -0.94 -27.42 -10.68
C GLN A 420 0.24 -28.02 -11.47
N GLU A 421 -0.04 -28.68 -12.60
CA GLU A 421 0.98 -29.31 -13.43
C GLU A 421 1.42 -28.44 -14.62
N LEU A 422 0.82 -27.27 -14.81
CA LEU A 422 1.14 -26.38 -15.92
C LEU A 422 2.37 -25.53 -15.61
N GLN A 423 3.16 -25.24 -16.64
CA GLN A 423 4.34 -24.40 -16.55
C GLN A 423 4.48 -23.48 -17.77
N GLY A 424 5.34 -22.45 -17.66
CA GLY A 424 5.69 -21.54 -18.73
C GLY A 424 4.47 -20.86 -19.37
N ALA A 425 4.49 -20.69 -20.68
CA ALA A 425 3.45 -19.95 -21.41
C ALA A 425 2.04 -20.53 -21.27
N LYS A 426 1.91 -21.85 -21.04
CA LYS A 426 0.57 -22.47 -20.82
C LYS A 426 -0.01 -22.04 -19.47
N LEU A 427 0.81 -22.02 -18.42
CA LEU A 427 0.42 -21.54 -17.11
C LEU A 427 0.01 -20.06 -17.20
N GLN A 428 0.89 -19.22 -17.78
CA GLN A 428 0.64 -17.78 -17.93
C GLN A 428 -0.66 -17.48 -18.67
N ALA A 429 -0.97 -18.22 -19.73
CA ALA A 429 -2.23 -18.05 -20.47
C ALA A 429 -3.47 -18.40 -19.63
N CYS A 430 -3.38 -19.46 -18.79
CA CYS A 430 -4.47 -19.84 -17.88
C CYS A 430 -4.65 -18.78 -16.78
N LEU A 431 -3.57 -18.28 -16.19
CA LEU A 431 -3.64 -17.25 -15.14
C LEU A 431 -4.15 -15.92 -15.69
N THR A 432 -3.71 -15.51 -16.89
CA THR A 432 -4.24 -14.32 -17.57
C THR A 432 -5.75 -14.43 -17.81
N LYS A 433 -6.23 -15.61 -18.21
CA LYS A 433 -7.67 -15.87 -18.38
C LYS A 433 -8.43 -15.80 -17.04
N ALA A 434 -7.87 -16.38 -15.97
CA ALA A 434 -8.48 -16.31 -14.64
C ALA A 434 -8.56 -14.84 -14.12
N ASN A 435 -7.52 -14.06 -14.34
CA ASN A 435 -7.53 -12.63 -14.03
C ASN A 435 -8.62 -11.88 -14.81
N GLN A 436 -8.79 -12.18 -16.09
CA GLN A 436 -9.84 -11.58 -16.90
C GLN A 436 -11.23 -11.94 -16.36
N GLU A 437 -11.47 -13.21 -15.99
CA GLU A 437 -12.73 -13.67 -15.41
C GLU A 437 -13.04 -12.94 -14.08
N MET A 438 -12.08 -12.81 -13.19
CA MET A 438 -12.24 -12.07 -11.92
C MET A 438 -12.53 -10.59 -12.16
N ALA A 439 -11.84 -9.97 -13.11
CA ALA A 439 -12.07 -8.57 -13.48
C ALA A 439 -13.47 -8.35 -14.07
N ASP A 440 -13.95 -9.25 -14.94
CA ASP A 440 -15.26 -9.17 -15.56
C ASP A 440 -16.38 -9.33 -14.52
N LEU A 441 -16.23 -10.27 -13.57
CA LEU A 441 -17.14 -10.45 -12.43
C LEU A 441 -17.20 -9.19 -11.56
N THR A 442 -16.04 -8.61 -11.24
CA THR A 442 -15.97 -7.38 -10.44
C THR A 442 -16.64 -6.22 -11.17
N PHE A 443 -16.33 -6.03 -12.44
CA PHE A 443 -16.93 -4.98 -13.25
C PHE A 443 -18.45 -5.10 -13.32
N ALA A 444 -18.98 -6.30 -13.60
CA ALA A 444 -20.42 -6.56 -13.67
C ALA A 444 -21.11 -6.28 -12.31
N ASN A 445 -20.53 -6.74 -11.21
CA ASN A 445 -21.06 -6.49 -9.87
C ASN A 445 -21.02 -4.99 -9.49
N THR A 446 -19.98 -4.26 -9.90
CA THR A 446 -19.87 -2.80 -9.68
C THR A 446 -20.98 -2.05 -10.42
N VAL A 447 -21.25 -2.41 -11.67
CA VAL A 447 -22.36 -1.83 -12.47
C VAL A 447 -23.71 -2.16 -11.85
N GLU A 448 -23.90 -3.40 -11.37
CA GLU A 448 -25.12 -3.80 -10.66
C GLU A 448 -25.35 -2.97 -9.39
N LEU A 449 -24.29 -2.78 -8.58
CA LEU A 449 -24.38 -1.95 -7.38
C LEU A 449 -24.73 -0.50 -7.71
N LEU A 450 -24.04 0.10 -8.70
CA LEU A 450 -24.36 1.47 -9.13
C LEU A 450 -25.82 1.62 -9.57
N GLY A 451 -26.38 0.63 -10.26
CA GLY A 451 -27.81 0.60 -10.60
C GLY A 451 -28.71 0.64 -9.36
N LYS A 452 -28.43 -0.21 -8.37
CA LYS A 452 -29.16 -0.22 -7.09
C LYS A 452 -29.03 1.09 -6.32
N MET A 453 -27.83 1.68 -6.29
CA MET A 453 -27.62 2.98 -5.64
C MET A 453 -28.40 4.11 -6.31
N VAL A 454 -28.57 4.07 -7.64
CA VAL A 454 -29.41 5.03 -8.37
C VAL A 454 -30.89 4.81 -8.03
N GLU A 455 -31.38 3.56 -7.99
CA GLU A 455 -32.78 3.23 -7.64
C GLU A 455 -33.11 3.67 -6.22
N GLU A 456 -32.30 3.30 -5.23
CA GLU A 456 -32.49 3.71 -3.83
C GLU A 456 -32.36 5.23 -3.64
N GLY A 457 -31.36 5.83 -4.30
CA GLY A 457 -31.10 7.27 -4.23
C GLY A 457 -32.22 8.12 -4.81
N HIS A 458 -32.98 7.60 -5.77
CA HIS A 458 -34.08 8.32 -6.40
C HIS A 458 -35.13 8.80 -5.39
N ALA A 459 -35.49 7.95 -4.41
CA ALA A 459 -36.43 8.30 -3.37
C ALA A 459 -35.93 9.41 -2.41
N HIS A 460 -34.62 9.63 -2.36
CA HIS A 460 -33.93 10.57 -1.46
C HIS A 460 -33.47 11.85 -2.14
N MET A 461 -33.85 12.10 -3.41
CA MET A 461 -33.53 13.35 -4.11
C MET A 461 -34.18 14.55 -3.38
N GLN A 462 -33.40 15.63 -3.23
CA GLN A 462 -33.85 16.83 -2.49
C GLN A 462 -34.75 17.77 -3.31
N LEU A 463 -34.74 17.68 -4.65
CA LEU A 463 -35.63 18.42 -5.53
C LEU A 463 -37.04 17.84 -5.47
N LYS A 464 -37.64 17.96 -4.29
CA LYS A 464 -39.05 17.62 -4.03
C LYS A 464 -39.77 18.86 -3.58
N TYR A 465 -41.01 19.02 -4.01
CA TYR A 465 -41.93 19.94 -3.44
C TYR A 465 -43.28 19.22 -3.19
N ASP A 466 -43.92 19.56 -2.10
CA ASP A 466 -45.16 18.89 -1.69
C ASP A 466 -46.33 19.32 -2.56
N LEU A 467 -46.75 18.47 -3.48
CA LEU A 467 -48.01 18.55 -4.20
C LEU A 467 -48.97 17.42 -3.82
N LEU A 468 -48.86 16.91 -2.60
CA LEU A 468 -49.60 15.72 -2.16
C LEU A 468 -49.14 14.40 -2.81
N ASP A 469 -47.87 14.32 -3.17
CA ASP A 469 -47.23 13.10 -3.67
C ASP A 469 -46.96 12.06 -2.58
#